data_807d22c9541050ddf2d15309e2b8e58e
#
_entry.id   807d22c9541050ddf2d15309e2b8e58e
#
_cell.length_a   1.000
_cell.length_b   1.000
_cell.length_c   1.000
_cell.angle_alpha   90.00
_cell.angle_beta   90.00
_cell.angle_gamma   90.00
#
_symmetry.space_group_name_H-M   'P 1'
#
loop_
_entity.id
_entity.type
_entity.pdbx_description
1 polymer ?
#
loop_
_entity_poly.entity_id
_entity_poly.type
_entity_poly.pdbx_seq_one_letter_code
_entity_poly.pdbx_strand_id
1 'polypeptide(L)'
;LFIACSLMLALSACEMVQTKPQVATEAPVAVAPVETKIAAHDNLNAVLWVQTSVEYKLLAGQTWRAGLVQLDRAIKNPTWDALTPDEREAPVKGLPMAVIVDIDETVLDNSPYQARLIRDGQAYDEVSWGDWVLEEKATAIPGALEFARAASARGVTIFYVSNRAAHLKDATINNLRKAGFP
;
A
#
# COMPACT_ATOMS: atom_id res chain seq x y z
N LEU A 1 25.36 47.18 -89.64
CA LEU A 1 24.45 47.17 -88.47
C LEU A 1 23.32 46.20 -88.73
N PHE A 2 23.42 44.99 -88.23
CA PHE A 2 22.49 43.91 -88.56
C PHE A 2 21.65 43.59 -87.31
N ILE A 3 20.38 43.63 -87.52
CA ILE A 3 19.41 43.19 -86.53
C ILE A 3 18.96 41.79 -86.98
N ALA A 4 19.19 40.77 -86.16
CA ALA A 4 18.68 39.43 -86.37
C ALA A 4 17.47 39.21 -85.47
N CYS A 5 16.33 38.91 -86.09
CA CYS A 5 15.08 38.56 -85.41
C CYS A 5 15.03 37.06 -85.38
N SER A 6 15.05 36.45 -84.18
CA SER A 6 14.85 35.01 -83.97
C SER A 6 13.48 34.75 -83.43
N LEU A 7 12.71 34.05 -84.22
CA LEU A 7 11.35 33.58 -83.96
C LEU A 7 11.43 32.27 -83.09
N MET A 8 11.03 32.30 -81.89
CA MET A 8 10.88 31.08 -81.07
C MET A 8 9.48 30.55 -81.16
N LEU A 9 9.34 29.35 -81.67
CA LEU A 9 8.08 28.55 -81.60
C LEU A 9 7.98 27.99 -80.20
N ALA A 10 6.89 28.30 -79.54
CA ALA A 10 6.47 27.66 -78.29
C ALA A 10 5.70 26.39 -78.57
N LEU A 11 6.28 25.22 -78.26
CA LEU A 11 5.61 23.96 -78.21
C LEU A 11 4.91 23.82 -76.82
N SER A 12 3.56 23.85 -76.81
CA SER A 12 2.76 23.62 -75.66
C SER A 12 2.67 22.10 -75.41
N ALA A 13 3.44 21.60 -74.47
CA ALA A 13 3.26 20.22 -73.95
C ALA A 13 2.15 20.20 -72.92
N CYS A 14 1.09 19.48 -73.25
CA CYS A 14 -0.02 19.19 -72.31
C CYS A 14 0.43 18.07 -71.36
N GLU A 15 0.89 18.40 -70.15
CA GLU A 15 1.10 17.42 -69.11
C GLU A 15 -0.26 17.03 -68.50
N MET A 16 -0.65 15.74 -68.69
CA MET A 16 -1.74 15.14 -67.95
C MET A 16 -1.28 14.87 -66.53
N VAL A 17 -1.71 15.70 -65.59
CA VAL A 17 -1.54 15.46 -64.14
C VAL A 17 -2.50 14.33 -63.76
N GLN A 18 -1.95 13.13 -63.53
CA GLN A 18 -2.67 12.05 -62.86
C GLN A 18 -2.77 12.38 -61.38
N THR A 19 -3.95 12.84 -60.94
CA THR A 19 -4.27 12.95 -59.51
C THR A 19 -4.53 11.56 -58.96
N LYS A 20 -3.56 11.04 -58.18
CA LYS A 20 -3.80 9.88 -57.32
C LYS A 20 -4.90 10.23 -56.29
N PRO A 21 -5.84 9.34 -56.00
CA PRO A 21 -6.82 9.59 -54.96
C PRO A 21 -6.08 9.71 -53.61
N GLN A 22 -6.15 10.89 -53.01
CA GLN A 22 -5.65 11.16 -51.70
C GLN A 22 -6.61 10.52 -50.70
N VAL A 23 -6.20 9.38 -50.11
CA VAL A 23 -6.90 8.81 -48.97
C VAL A 23 -6.84 9.82 -47.86
N ALA A 24 -7.94 10.41 -47.50
CA ALA A 24 -8.03 11.29 -46.33
C ALA A 24 -7.72 10.44 -45.09
N THR A 25 -6.49 10.64 -44.58
CA THR A 25 -6.11 10.12 -43.28
C THR A 25 -6.90 10.97 -42.27
N GLU A 26 -7.97 10.41 -41.68
CA GLU A 26 -8.63 11.01 -40.53
C GLU A 26 -7.57 11.27 -39.46
N ALA A 27 -7.42 12.53 -39.07
CA ALA A 27 -6.56 12.90 -37.95
C ALA A 27 -7.05 12.15 -36.70
N PRO A 28 -6.14 11.59 -35.87
CA PRO A 28 -6.56 10.93 -34.64
C PRO A 28 -7.34 11.93 -33.80
N VAL A 29 -8.59 11.54 -33.48
CA VAL A 29 -9.43 12.30 -32.56
C VAL A 29 -8.69 12.30 -31.23
N ALA A 30 -8.14 13.47 -30.86
CA ALA A 30 -7.54 13.67 -29.56
C ALA A 30 -8.64 13.49 -28.52
N VAL A 31 -8.69 12.31 -27.89
CA VAL A 31 -9.53 12.08 -26.72
C VAL A 31 -8.95 12.98 -25.63
N ALA A 32 -9.66 14.06 -25.30
CA ALA A 32 -9.29 14.89 -24.16
C ALA A 32 -9.20 14.00 -22.93
N PRO A 33 -8.17 14.13 -22.10
CA PRO A 33 -8.08 13.37 -20.85
C PRO A 33 -9.34 13.67 -20.04
N VAL A 34 -10.10 12.63 -19.74
CA VAL A 34 -11.20 12.73 -18.79
C VAL A 34 -10.54 13.01 -17.45
N GLU A 35 -10.53 14.27 -17.02
CA GLU A 35 -10.19 14.61 -15.63
C GLU A 35 -11.23 13.94 -14.73
N THR A 36 -10.95 12.73 -14.29
CA THR A 36 -11.67 12.12 -13.18
C THR A 36 -11.32 12.94 -11.94
N LYS A 37 -12.11 13.95 -11.66
CA LYS A 37 -12.02 14.69 -10.41
C LYS A 37 -12.37 13.74 -9.29
N ILE A 38 -11.35 13.17 -8.65
CA ILE A 38 -11.52 12.33 -7.47
C ILE A 38 -12.18 13.23 -6.41
N ALA A 39 -13.36 12.82 -5.94
CA ALA A 39 -14.03 13.55 -4.86
C ALA A 39 -13.12 13.62 -3.62
N ALA A 40 -13.19 14.71 -2.87
CA ALA A 40 -12.45 14.83 -1.62
C ALA A 40 -12.86 13.68 -0.68
N HIS A 41 -11.88 13.05 -0.06
CA HIS A 41 -12.09 11.95 0.87
C HIS A 41 -11.24 12.19 2.12
N ASP A 42 -11.83 12.12 3.30
CA ASP A 42 -11.18 12.50 4.55
C ASP A 42 -9.91 11.68 4.83
N ASN A 43 -9.90 10.40 4.44
CA ASN A 43 -8.77 9.51 4.65
C ASN A 43 -7.67 9.62 3.59
N LEU A 44 -7.83 10.41 2.52
CA LEU A 44 -6.89 10.42 1.41
C LEU A 44 -5.47 10.76 1.85
N ASN A 45 -5.31 11.83 2.62
CA ASN A 45 -3.98 12.26 3.08
C ASN A 45 -3.32 11.24 4.01
N ALA A 46 -4.11 10.63 4.91
CA ALA A 46 -3.62 9.62 5.82
C ALA A 46 -3.14 8.36 5.07
N VAL A 47 -3.93 7.88 4.12
CA VAL A 47 -3.58 6.70 3.31
C VAL A 47 -2.37 6.97 2.43
N LEU A 48 -2.30 8.14 1.77
CA LEU A 48 -1.11 8.54 1.00
C LEU A 48 0.14 8.55 1.89
N TRP A 49 0.03 9.11 3.09
CA TRP A 49 1.17 9.17 4.02
C TRP A 49 1.62 7.76 4.43
N VAL A 50 0.72 6.88 4.81
CA VAL A 50 1.05 5.49 5.18
C VAL A 50 1.72 4.76 4.01
N GLN A 51 1.17 4.84 2.80
CA GLN A 51 1.65 4.08 1.66
C GLN A 51 2.93 4.65 1.04
N THR A 52 3.13 5.96 1.06
CA THR A 52 4.18 6.60 0.25
C THR A 52 5.28 7.29 1.05
N SER A 53 5.01 7.74 2.30
CA SER A 53 6.01 8.53 3.03
C SER A 53 7.16 7.66 3.54
N VAL A 54 8.36 8.18 3.42
CA VAL A 54 9.57 7.59 4.00
C VAL A 54 9.54 7.71 5.52
N GLU A 55 8.99 8.81 6.02
CA GLU A 55 8.86 9.13 7.44
C GLU A 55 8.03 8.06 8.18
N TYR A 56 6.87 7.66 7.63
CA TYR A 56 6.07 6.60 8.21
C TYR A 56 6.87 5.30 8.35
N LYS A 57 7.54 4.88 7.28
CA LYS A 57 8.34 3.64 7.29
C LYS A 57 9.48 3.68 8.29
N LEU A 58 10.16 4.82 8.40
CA LEU A 58 11.25 5.02 9.35
C LEU A 58 10.74 5.05 10.79
N LEU A 59 9.63 5.75 11.07
CA LEU A 59 9.01 5.84 12.39
C LEU A 59 8.51 4.47 12.86
N ALA A 60 7.79 3.73 12.01
CA ALA A 60 7.33 2.39 12.32
C ALA A 60 8.51 1.46 12.66
N GLY A 61 9.52 1.42 11.78
CA GLY A 61 10.73 0.62 12.04
C GLY A 61 11.50 1.06 13.28
N GLN A 62 11.56 2.36 13.60
CA GLN A 62 12.17 2.87 14.82
C GLN A 62 11.39 2.44 16.06
N THR A 63 10.07 2.51 16.04
CA THR A 63 9.20 2.09 17.12
C THR A 63 9.39 0.60 17.44
N TRP A 64 9.41 -0.26 16.44
CA TRP A 64 9.62 -1.69 16.63
C TRP A 64 11.03 -2.02 17.13
N ARG A 65 12.07 -1.29 16.67
CA ARG A 65 13.43 -1.42 17.23
C ARG A 65 13.51 -0.98 18.69
N ALA A 66 12.80 0.09 19.06
CA ALA A 66 12.70 0.50 20.46
C ALA A 66 11.98 -0.56 21.30
N GLY A 67 10.94 -1.20 20.74
CA GLY A 67 10.27 -2.36 21.33
C GLY A 67 11.24 -3.53 21.62
N LEU A 68 12.15 -3.85 20.70
CA LEU A 68 13.17 -4.88 20.94
C LEU A 68 14.10 -4.54 22.10
N VAL A 69 14.51 -3.28 22.23
CA VAL A 69 15.33 -2.83 23.38
C VAL A 69 14.57 -3.00 24.69
N GLN A 70 13.26 -2.70 24.70
CA GLN A 70 12.43 -2.90 25.89
C GLN A 70 12.22 -4.38 26.18
N LEU A 71 12.03 -5.21 25.17
CA LEU A 71 11.93 -6.66 25.32
C LEU A 71 13.19 -7.25 25.95
N ASP A 72 14.39 -6.84 25.51
CA ASP A 72 15.65 -7.28 26.10
C ASP A 72 15.79 -6.88 27.58
N ARG A 73 15.24 -5.74 27.97
CA ARG A 73 15.18 -5.30 29.39
C ARG A 73 14.17 -6.12 30.18
N ALA A 74 13.00 -6.37 29.60
CA ALA A 74 11.94 -7.16 30.25
C ALA A 74 12.39 -8.59 30.51
N ILE A 75 13.04 -9.25 29.55
CA ILE A 75 13.58 -10.62 29.71
C ILE A 75 14.58 -10.71 30.86
N LYS A 76 15.36 -9.66 31.11
CA LYS A 76 16.35 -9.61 32.20
C LYS A 76 15.75 -9.28 33.56
N ASN A 77 14.52 -8.82 33.62
CA ASN A 77 13.83 -8.44 34.84
C ASN A 77 12.69 -9.42 35.17
N PRO A 78 12.85 -10.34 36.12
CA PRO A 78 11.87 -11.37 36.43
C PRO A 78 10.57 -10.83 37.05
N THR A 79 10.51 -9.54 37.35
CA THR A 79 9.32 -8.87 37.92
C THR A 79 8.69 -7.90 36.90
N TRP A 80 9.21 -7.88 35.66
CA TRP A 80 8.63 -7.04 34.62
C TRP A 80 7.25 -7.56 34.20
N ASP A 81 6.28 -6.66 34.15
CA ASP A 81 5.00 -6.85 33.44
C ASP A 81 4.54 -5.53 32.82
N ALA A 82 3.52 -5.60 31.99
CA ALA A 82 2.94 -4.44 31.31
C ALA A 82 1.80 -3.78 32.12
N LEU A 83 1.39 -4.39 33.23
CA LEU A 83 0.29 -3.88 34.04
C LEU A 83 0.76 -2.76 34.97
N THR A 84 -0.12 -1.84 35.24
CA THR A 84 0.10 -0.85 36.31
C THR A 84 0.03 -1.56 37.69
N PRO A 85 0.65 -1.00 38.74
CA PRO A 85 0.66 -1.66 40.05
C PRO A 85 -0.72 -1.98 40.64
N ASP A 86 -1.71 -1.13 40.33
CA ASP A 86 -3.11 -1.27 40.76
C ASP A 86 -3.93 -2.30 39.95
N GLU A 87 -3.47 -2.64 38.74
CA GLU A 87 -4.07 -3.70 37.92
C GLU A 87 -3.46 -5.09 38.19
N ARG A 88 -2.43 -5.14 38.98
CA ARG A 88 -1.67 -6.37 39.23
C ARG A 88 -2.34 -7.21 40.33
N GLU A 89 -3.02 -8.26 39.95
CA GLU A 89 -3.74 -9.15 40.88
C GLU A 89 -2.83 -10.22 41.52
N ALA A 90 -1.77 -10.61 40.84
CA ALA A 90 -0.88 -11.68 41.30
C ALA A 90 0.59 -11.42 40.90
N PRO A 91 1.57 -12.04 41.62
CA PRO A 91 2.97 -11.98 41.25
C PRO A 91 3.23 -12.61 39.88
N VAL A 92 4.00 -11.95 39.04
CA VAL A 92 4.35 -12.44 37.68
C VAL A 92 5.61 -13.32 37.66
N LYS A 93 6.32 -13.42 38.80
CA LYS A 93 7.57 -14.18 38.89
C LYS A 93 7.36 -15.66 38.54
N GLY A 94 8.13 -16.16 37.59
CA GLY A 94 8.09 -17.57 37.16
C GLY A 94 7.09 -17.88 36.07
N LEU A 95 6.32 -16.90 35.62
CA LEU A 95 5.46 -17.05 34.44
C LEU A 95 6.29 -17.01 33.14
N PRO A 96 5.87 -17.75 32.10
CA PRO A 96 6.49 -17.64 30.79
C PRO A 96 6.41 -16.22 30.23
N MET A 97 7.45 -15.80 29.54
CA MET A 97 7.49 -14.48 28.90
C MET A 97 6.54 -14.42 27.70
N ALA A 98 5.77 -13.36 27.61
CA ALA A 98 4.87 -13.11 26.51
C ALA A 98 4.86 -11.63 26.09
N VAL A 99 4.49 -11.38 24.85
CA VAL A 99 4.08 -10.07 24.33
C VAL A 99 2.66 -10.17 23.79
N ILE A 100 1.89 -9.13 24.01
CA ILE A 100 0.58 -8.96 23.41
C ILE A 100 0.71 -7.86 22.36
N VAL A 101 0.25 -8.14 21.14
CA VAL A 101 0.24 -7.19 20.03
C VAL A 101 -1.13 -7.17 19.37
N ASP A 102 -1.58 -6.01 18.99
CA ASP A 102 -2.73 -5.84 18.12
C ASP A 102 -2.36 -6.20 16.67
N ILE A 103 -3.35 -6.38 15.81
CA ILE A 103 -3.15 -6.81 14.43
C ILE A 103 -3.22 -5.64 13.46
N ASP A 104 -4.36 -4.91 13.44
CA ASP A 104 -4.67 -3.95 12.40
C ASP A 104 -3.91 -2.64 12.62
N GLU A 105 -3.18 -2.19 11.60
CA GLU A 105 -2.26 -1.05 11.63
C GLU A 105 -1.18 -1.14 12.74
N THR A 106 -1.05 -2.32 13.34
CA THR A 106 0.01 -2.64 14.31
C THR A 106 1.01 -3.62 13.71
N VAL A 107 0.58 -4.82 13.32
CA VAL A 107 1.45 -5.81 12.66
C VAL A 107 1.09 -6.00 11.19
N LEU A 108 -0.17 -5.80 10.78
CA LEU A 108 -0.64 -5.86 9.41
C LEU A 108 -1.09 -4.48 8.91
N ASP A 109 -0.70 -4.16 7.68
CA ASP A 109 -1.03 -2.94 6.94
C ASP A 109 -2.29 -3.17 6.11
N ASN A 110 -3.38 -2.51 6.48
CA ASN A 110 -4.64 -2.53 5.75
C ASN A 110 -4.85 -1.26 4.89
N SER A 111 -3.82 -0.45 4.71
CA SER A 111 -3.92 0.76 3.87
C SER A 111 -4.39 0.46 2.44
N PRO A 112 -4.15 -0.73 1.82
CA PRO A 112 -4.74 -1.05 0.52
C PRO A 112 -6.28 -1.15 0.54
N TYR A 113 -6.88 -1.61 1.64
CA TYR A 113 -8.34 -1.57 1.82
C TYR A 113 -8.84 -0.13 1.91
N GLN A 114 -8.19 0.70 2.71
CA GLN A 114 -8.53 2.12 2.82
C GLN A 114 -8.41 2.85 1.47
N ALA A 115 -7.40 2.51 0.67
CA ALA A 115 -7.24 3.05 -0.68
C ALA A 115 -8.38 2.63 -1.63
N ARG A 116 -8.95 1.41 -1.47
CA ARG A 116 -10.14 0.98 -2.22
C ARG A 116 -11.35 1.82 -1.85
N LEU A 117 -11.59 2.05 -0.56
CA LEU A 117 -12.71 2.88 -0.11
C LEU A 117 -12.64 4.29 -0.71
N ILE A 118 -11.43 4.89 -0.73
CA ILE A 118 -11.21 6.22 -1.35
C ILE A 118 -11.50 6.18 -2.85
N ARG A 119 -10.94 5.21 -3.57
CA ARG A 119 -11.12 5.06 -5.01
C ARG A 119 -12.59 4.91 -5.39
N ASP A 120 -13.31 4.14 -4.60
CA ASP A 120 -14.68 3.75 -4.90
C ASP A 120 -15.72 4.70 -4.24
N GLY A 121 -15.25 5.74 -3.53
CA GLY A 121 -16.10 6.71 -2.83
C GLY A 121 -16.96 6.08 -1.74
N GLN A 122 -16.45 5.03 -1.10
CA GLN A 122 -17.16 4.25 -0.10
C GLN A 122 -16.68 4.58 1.32
N ALA A 123 -17.56 4.42 2.28
CA ALA A 123 -17.22 4.40 3.70
C ALA A 123 -16.90 2.97 4.15
N TYR A 124 -16.29 2.85 5.33
CA TYR A 124 -16.12 1.55 5.99
C TYR A 124 -17.47 0.87 6.22
N ASP A 125 -17.53 -0.43 5.95
CA ASP A 125 -18.60 -1.32 6.35
C ASP A 125 -18.04 -2.73 6.65
N GLU A 126 -18.76 -3.47 7.49
CA GLU A 126 -18.33 -4.79 7.98
C GLU A 126 -18.23 -5.84 6.85
N VAL A 127 -19.02 -5.73 5.80
CA VAL A 127 -19.02 -6.71 4.70
C VAL A 127 -17.78 -6.52 3.85
N SER A 128 -17.53 -5.31 3.35
CA SER A 128 -16.35 -5.01 2.55
C SER A 128 -15.04 -5.19 3.33
N TRP A 129 -15.07 -4.94 4.64
CA TRP A 129 -13.96 -5.28 5.53
C TRP A 129 -13.73 -6.78 5.61
N GLY A 130 -14.79 -7.56 5.81
CA GLY A 130 -14.71 -9.03 5.82
C GLY A 130 -14.14 -9.57 4.51
N ASP A 131 -14.59 -9.07 3.37
CA ASP A 131 -14.07 -9.44 2.05
C ASP A 131 -12.57 -9.16 1.94
N TRP A 132 -12.11 -7.99 2.41
CA TRP A 132 -10.68 -7.67 2.45
C TRP A 132 -9.87 -8.66 3.29
N VAL A 133 -10.36 -8.98 4.50
CA VAL A 133 -9.67 -9.93 5.39
C VAL A 133 -9.59 -11.32 4.76
N LEU A 134 -10.64 -11.76 4.06
CA LEU A 134 -10.67 -13.04 3.35
C LEU A 134 -9.72 -13.10 2.15
N GLU A 135 -9.30 -11.96 1.60
CA GLU A 135 -8.25 -11.93 0.56
C GLU A 135 -6.86 -12.30 1.11
N GLU A 136 -6.62 -12.18 2.42
CA GLU A 136 -5.36 -12.51 3.10
C GLU A 136 -4.14 -11.81 2.47
N LYS A 137 -4.29 -10.53 2.07
CA LYS A 137 -3.28 -9.75 1.32
C LYS A 137 -2.59 -8.65 2.11
N ALA A 138 -3.00 -8.44 3.37
CA ALA A 138 -2.35 -7.44 4.21
C ALA A 138 -0.87 -7.81 4.41
N THR A 139 0.01 -6.81 4.28
CA THR A 139 1.46 -6.99 4.42
C THR A 139 1.92 -6.59 5.83
N ALA A 140 3.14 -6.96 6.20
CA ALA A 140 3.66 -6.59 7.50
C ALA A 140 3.96 -5.09 7.59
N ILE A 141 3.59 -4.46 8.70
CA ILE A 141 4.06 -3.11 9.06
C ILE A 141 5.59 -3.12 9.17
N PRO A 142 6.28 -2.08 8.68
CA PRO A 142 7.75 -2.02 8.71
C PRO A 142 8.31 -2.20 10.13
N GLY A 143 9.15 -3.22 10.32
CA GLY A 143 9.78 -3.57 11.60
C GLY A 143 8.99 -4.56 12.47
N ALA A 144 7.68 -4.74 12.24
CA ALA A 144 6.86 -5.63 13.06
C ALA A 144 7.27 -7.10 12.92
N LEU A 145 7.56 -7.53 11.70
CA LEU A 145 7.96 -8.91 11.42
C LEU A 145 9.31 -9.25 12.05
N GLU A 146 10.28 -8.34 11.97
CA GLU A 146 11.59 -8.48 12.59
C GLU A 146 11.48 -8.58 14.11
N PHE A 147 10.63 -7.73 14.72
CA PHE A 147 10.32 -7.79 16.14
C PHE A 147 9.74 -9.14 16.53
N ALA A 148 8.70 -9.60 15.84
CA ALA A 148 8.02 -10.85 16.15
C ALA A 148 8.96 -12.06 16.05
N ARG A 149 9.76 -12.13 15.00
CA ARG A 149 10.76 -13.19 14.83
C ARG A 149 11.83 -13.15 15.91
N ALA A 150 12.30 -11.95 16.25
CA ALA A 150 13.31 -11.79 17.30
C ALA A 150 12.76 -12.15 18.70
N ALA A 151 11.49 -11.84 18.99
CA ALA A 151 10.82 -12.25 20.23
C ALA A 151 10.65 -13.77 20.29
N SER A 152 10.14 -14.39 19.24
CA SER A 152 9.98 -15.84 19.13
C SER A 152 11.32 -16.59 19.27
N ALA A 153 12.38 -16.10 18.64
CA ALA A 153 13.73 -16.68 18.76
C ALA A 153 14.31 -16.62 20.18
N ARG A 154 13.78 -15.71 21.03
CA ARG A 154 14.12 -15.60 22.47
C ARG A 154 13.21 -16.43 23.37
N GLY A 155 12.32 -17.26 22.81
CA GLY A 155 11.36 -18.06 23.56
C GLY A 155 10.19 -17.25 24.13
N VAL A 156 9.95 -16.04 23.65
CA VAL A 156 8.81 -15.20 24.05
C VAL A 156 7.59 -15.57 23.23
N THR A 157 6.50 -15.90 23.91
CA THR A 157 5.22 -16.17 23.25
C THR A 157 4.60 -14.86 22.76
N ILE A 158 4.06 -14.85 21.52
CA ILE A 158 3.37 -13.69 20.98
C ILE A 158 1.88 -13.99 20.93
N PHE A 159 1.08 -13.16 21.60
CA PHE A 159 -0.37 -13.18 21.52
C PHE A 159 -0.83 -12.07 20.57
N TYR A 160 -1.40 -12.46 19.45
CA TYR A 160 -2.06 -11.54 18.51
C TYR A 160 -3.50 -11.37 18.96
N VAL A 161 -3.87 -10.16 19.36
CA VAL A 161 -5.20 -9.82 19.87
C VAL A 161 -5.82 -8.78 18.96
N SER A 162 -7.05 -8.99 18.54
CA SER A 162 -7.74 -8.11 17.61
C SER A 162 -9.23 -8.09 17.90
N ASN A 163 -9.89 -7.01 17.51
CA ASN A 163 -11.35 -6.87 17.52
C ASN A 163 -12.02 -7.41 16.23
N ARG A 164 -11.27 -8.05 15.34
CA ARG A 164 -11.83 -8.71 14.15
C ARG A 164 -12.89 -9.72 14.55
N ALA A 165 -13.97 -9.79 13.77
CA ALA A 165 -15.06 -10.74 14.00
C ALA A 165 -14.54 -12.18 14.03
N ALA A 166 -15.10 -13.00 14.94
CA ALA A 166 -14.62 -14.37 15.19
C ALA A 166 -14.62 -15.28 13.93
N HIS A 167 -15.55 -15.07 13.00
CA HIS A 167 -15.62 -15.83 11.76
C HIS A 167 -14.45 -15.53 10.79
N LEU A 168 -13.71 -14.42 11.00
CA LEU A 168 -12.53 -14.04 10.21
C LEU A 168 -11.21 -14.58 10.79
N LYS A 169 -11.27 -15.35 11.88
CA LYS A 169 -10.09 -15.84 12.60
C LYS A 169 -9.15 -16.63 11.71
N ASP A 170 -9.65 -17.58 10.94
CA ASP A 170 -8.81 -18.46 10.12
C ASP A 170 -8.10 -17.69 8.99
N ALA A 171 -8.81 -16.78 8.32
CA ALA A 171 -8.20 -15.90 7.32
C ALA A 171 -7.14 -14.99 7.94
N THR A 172 -7.38 -14.47 9.15
CA THR A 172 -6.41 -13.65 9.87
C THR A 172 -5.13 -14.45 10.18
N ILE A 173 -5.26 -15.66 10.71
CA ILE A 173 -4.12 -16.56 10.98
C ILE A 173 -3.36 -16.88 9.70
N ASN A 174 -4.07 -17.18 8.61
CA ASN A 174 -3.46 -17.47 7.33
C ASN A 174 -2.69 -16.25 6.79
N ASN A 175 -3.26 -15.05 6.90
CA ASN A 175 -2.58 -13.82 6.47
C ASN A 175 -1.30 -13.58 7.28
N LEU A 176 -1.34 -13.71 8.61
CA LEU A 176 -0.15 -13.59 9.46
C LEU A 176 0.94 -14.59 9.05
N ARG A 177 0.58 -15.85 8.80
CA ARG A 177 1.51 -16.89 8.32
C ARG A 177 2.09 -16.55 6.95
N LYS A 178 1.26 -16.10 5.99
CA LYS A 178 1.72 -15.67 4.66
C LYS A 178 2.68 -14.48 4.75
N ALA A 179 2.44 -13.54 5.65
CA ALA A 179 3.34 -12.44 5.93
C ALA A 179 4.63 -12.86 6.67
N GLY A 180 4.68 -14.11 7.19
CA GLY A 180 5.87 -14.72 7.80
C GLY A 180 5.97 -14.53 9.30
N PHE A 181 4.89 -14.14 9.97
CA PHE A 181 4.83 -14.06 11.43
C PHE A 181 4.86 -15.47 12.07
N PRO A 182 5.54 -15.61 13.23
CA PRO A 182 5.63 -16.85 13.97
C PRO A 182 4.31 -17.22 14.64
#